data_f732af03a278be985f73efa053a167b7
#
_entry.id   f732af03a278be985f73efa053a167b7
#
_cell.length_a   1.000
_cell.length_b   1.000
_cell.length_c   1.000
_cell.angle_alpha   90.00
_cell.angle_beta   90.00
_cell.angle_gamma   90.00
#
_symmetry.space_group_name_H-M   'P 1'
#
loop_
_entity.id
_entity.type
_entity.pdbx_description
1 polymer ?
#
loop_
_entity_poly.entity_id
_entity_poly.type
_entity_poly.pdbx_seq_one_letter_code
_entity_poly.pdbx_strand_id
1 'polypeptide(L)'
;SGGPVWITDRLVFLGEIPRRFPFEEIDPGKRRIRLPDGRIEPDQILDDSALAFRSDQGLVIITGCSHSGICNITEYAREVCGEPRVTDIIGGLHLLNPSPSRLTGTGEYLQSLSLQALYACHCTSLASKIALAEFCPVKEVGVGLKLSWP
;
A
#
# COMPACT_ATOMS: atom_id res chain seq x y z
N SER A 1 -2.05 -7.97 15.06
CA SER A 1 -3.52 -8.00 15.09
C SER A 1 -4.05 -8.43 13.73
N GLY A 2 -4.99 -9.33 13.69
CA GLY A 2 -5.66 -9.74 12.45
C GLY A 2 -6.67 -8.70 11.92
N GLY A 3 -7.01 -7.69 12.71
CA GLY A 3 -7.94 -6.63 12.31
C GLY A 3 -7.43 -5.25 12.69
N PRO A 4 -8.19 -4.19 12.30
CA PRO A 4 -7.81 -2.81 12.55
C PRO A 4 -7.67 -2.48 14.04
N VAL A 5 -6.65 -1.67 14.37
CA VAL A 5 -6.42 -1.16 15.73
C VAL A 5 -6.22 0.35 15.66
N TRP A 6 -7.13 1.11 16.24
CA TRP A 6 -7.02 2.55 16.36
C TRP A 6 -5.97 2.90 17.40
N ILE A 7 -4.92 3.60 16.98
CA ILE A 7 -3.83 4.08 17.86
C ILE A 7 -4.24 5.41 18.48
N THR A 8 -4.90 6.27 17.69
CA THR A 8 -5.52 7.51 18.11
C THR A 8 -6.86 7.68 17.41
N ASP A 9 -7.61 8.75 17.67
CA ASP A 9 -8.87 9.06 16.97
C ASP A 9 -8.67 9.28 15.45
N ARG A 10 -7.44 9.50 15.00
CA ARG A 10 -7.09 9.82 13.61
C ARG A 10 -6.12 8.82 12.98
N LEU A 11 -5.48 7.93 13.74
CA LEU A 11 -4.46 7.00 13.26
C LEU A 11 -4.86 5.56 13.55
N VAL A 12 -4.92 4.74 12.52
CA VAL A 12 -5.25 3.31 12.61
C VAL A 12 -4.16 2.45 11.99
N PHE A 13 -3.82 1.34 12.66
CA PHE A 13 -3.09 0.22 12.10
C PHE A 13 -4.12 -0.73 11.48
N LEU A 14 -3.97 -1.09 10.21
CA LEU A 14 -5.01 -1.78 9.45
C LEU A 14 -5.13 -3.28 9.78
N GLY A 15 -4.06 -3.92 10.26
CA GLY A 15 -4.05 -5.37 10.45
C GLY A 15 -3.90 -6.11 9.13
N GLU A 16 -4.47 -7.30 9.04
CA GLU A 16 -4.46 -8.11 7.81
C GLU A 16 -5.27 -7.44 6.71
N ILE A 17 -4.70 -7.35 5.51
CA ILE A 17 -5.27 -6.64 4.36
C ILE A 17 -6.03 -7.61 3.45
N PRO A 18 -7.34 -7.43 3.22
CA PRO A 18 -8.10 -8.21 2.25
C PRO A 18 -7.57 -8.02 0.83
N ARG A 19 -7.37 -9.11 0.10
CA ARG A 19 -6.86 -9.08 -1.29
C ARG A 19 -8.03 -9.15 -2.26
N ARG A 20 -8.24 -8.08 -3.04
CA ARG A 20 -9.40 -7.90 -3.92
C ARG A 20 -9.01 -7.69 -5.37
N PHE A 21 -7.81 -7.13 -5.62
CA PHE A 21 -7.33 -6.84 -6.96
C PHE A 21 -6.49 -7.99 -7.50
N PRO A 22 -6.95 -8.74 -8.53
CA PRO A 22 -6.23 -9.89 -9.07
C PRO A 22 -4.84 -9.52 -9.62
N PHE A 23 -4.66 -8.30 -10.14
CA PHE A 23 -3.37 -7.85 -10.64
C PHE A 23 -2.34 -7.56 -9.54
N GLU A 24 -2.76 -7.48 -8.26
CA GLU A 24 -1.88 -7.35 -7.10
C GLU A 24 -1.52 -8.68 -6.46
N GLU A 25 -2.06 -9.80 -6.94
CA GLU A 25 -1.67 -11.12 -6.44
C GLU A 25 -0.15 -11.30 -6.52
N ILE A 26 0.43 -11.79 -5.43
CA ILE A 26 1.85 -12.10 -5.35
C ILE A 26 2.03 -13.58 -5.58
N ASP A 27 2.90 -13.95 -6.51
CA ASP A 27 3.45 -15.29 -6.51
C ASP A 27 4.29 -15.46 -5.23
N PRO A 28 3.88 -16.32 -4.30
CA PRO A 28 4.65 -16.57 -3.08
C PRO A 28 6.03 -17.15 -3.40
N GLY A 29 6.26 -17.58 -4.64
CA GLY A 29 7.52 -18.08 -5.14
C GLY A 29 8.02 -19.26 -4.30
N LYS A 30 9.23 -19.09 -3.75
CA LYS A 30 9.88 -20.10 -2.90
C LYS A 30 9.61 -19.90 -1.40
N ARG A 31 8.88 -18.85 -1.02
CA ARG A 31 8.57 -18.59 0.39
C ARG A 31 7.59 -19.65 0.91
N ARG A 32 7.89 -20.18 2.07
CA ARG A 32 7.08 -21.23 2.73
C ARG A 32 6.93 -20.91 4.20
N ILE A 33 5.75 -21.13 4.73
CA ILE A 33 5.46 -21.07 6.15
C ILE A 33 5.19 -22.49 6.67
N ARG A 34 5.69 -22.80 7.87
CA ARG A 34 5.36 -24.02 8.58
C ARG A 34 4.23 -23.71 9.55
N LEU A 35 3.09 -24.36 9.36
CA LEU A 35 1.95 -24.26 10.24
C LEU A 35 2.18 -25.01 11.57
N PRO A 36 1.39 -24.69 12.63
CA PRO A 36 1.50 -25.37 13.92
C PRO A 36 1.30 -26.88 13.86
N ASP A 37 0.54 -27.38 12.90
CA ASP A 37 0.32 -28.83 12.65
C ASP A 37 1.45 -29.48 11.84
N GLY A 38 2.50 -28.72 11.50
CA GLY A 38 3.69 -29.20 10.77
C GLY A 38 3.56 -29.15 9.25
N ARG A 39 2.41 -28.83 8.67
CA ARG A 39 2.25 -28.64 7.22
C ARG A 39 3.09 -27.45 6.74
N ILE A 40 3.55 -27.56 5.50
CA ILE A 40 4.31 -26.49 4.84
C ILE A 40 3.46 -25.97 3.70
N GLU A 41 3.14 -24.67 3.76
CA GLU A 41 2.32 -23.99 2.75
C GLU A 41 3.06 -22.78 2.16
N PRO A 42 2.63 -22.26 0.98
CA PRO A 42 3.12 -20.99 0.47
C PRO A 42 2.87 -19.88 1.48
N ASP A 43 3.89 -19.04 1.73
CA ASP A 43 3.75 -17.89 2.62
C ASP A 43 3.07 -16.73 1.88
N GLN A 44 1.87 -16.42 2.28
CA GLN A 44 1.05 -15.34 1.74
C GLN A 44 1.36 -13.96 2.34
N ILE A 45 2.28 -13.88 3.31
CA ILE A 45 2.66 -12.64 4.00
C ILE A 45 1.40 -11.93 4.54
N LEU A 46 0.60 -12.64 5.33
CA LEU A 46 -0.64 -12.11 5.89
C LEU A 46 -0.41 -11.04 6.97
N ASP A 47 0.83 -10.93 7.45
CA ASP A 47 1.28 -9.91 8.40
C ASP A 47 1.68 -8.58 7.74
N ASP A 48 1.65 -8.48 6.40
CA ASP A 48 1.80 -7.20 5.70
C ASP A 48 0.63 -6.28 6.05
N SER A 49 0.95 -5.04 6.39
CA SER A 49 -0.03 -4.07 6.85
C SER A 49 0.41 -2.63 6.56
N ALA A 50 -0.43 -1.67 6.94
CA ALA A 50 -0.16 -0.26 6.80
C ALA A 50 -0.80 0.55 7.93
N LEU A 51 -0.43 1.82 8.01
CA LEU A 51 -1.12 2.83 8.80
C LEU A 51 -1.97 3.70 7.88
N ALA A 52 -3.14 4.11 8.36
CA ALA A 52 -3.94 5.13 7.73
C ALA A 52 -4.17 6.28 8.72
N PHE A 53 -3.87 7.49 8.28
CA PHE A 53 -4.07 8.71 9.05
C PHE A 53 -5.19 9.54 8.43
N ARG A 54 -6.17 9.94 9.25
CA ARG A 54 -7.27 10.84 8.88
C ARG A 54 -6.81 12.29 8.99
N SER A 55 -6.51 12.92 7.87
CA SER A 55 -6.31 14.37 7.81
C SER A 55 -7.63 15.08 7.48
N ASP A 56 -7.67 16.39 7.60
CA ASP A 56 -8.86 17.19 7.25
C ASP A 56 -9.13 17.17 5.73
N GLN A 57 -8.15 16.77 4.92
CA GLN A 57 -8.25 16.71 3.45
C GLN A 57 -8.56 15.32 2.91
N GLY A 58 -8.40 14.27 3.73
CA GLY A 58 -8.58 12.87 3.36
C GLY A 58 -7.55 11.97 4.04
N LEU A 59 -7.44 10.73 3.58
CA LEU A 59 -6.52 9.76 4.15
C LEU A 59 -5.09 9.96 3.65
N VAL A 60 -4.15 9.76 4.55
CA VAL A 60 -2.73 9.55 4.27
C VAL A 60 -2.41 8.10 4.57
N ILE A 61 -1.94 7.36 3.57
CA ILE A 61 -1.57 5.96 3.71
C ILE A 61 -0.06 5.87 3.91
N ILE A 62 0.37 5.21 4.99
CA ILE A 62 1.78 5.00 5.30
C ILE A 62 2.03 3.50 5.31
N THR A 63 2.81 3.02 4.36
CA THR A 63 3.05 1.59 4.17
C THR A 63 4.54 1.23 4.27
N GLY A 64 4.81 -0.05 4.54
CA GLY A 64 6.16 -0.62 4.47
C GLY A 64 6.52 -1.03 3.05
N CYS A 65 6.23 -2.28 2.68
CA CYS A 65 6.50 -2.84 1.35
C CYS A 65 5.26 -3.03 0.47
N SER A 66 4.06 -3.04 1.03
CA SER A 66 2.81 -3.32 0.31
C SER A 66 2.80 -4.70 -0.38
N HIS A 67 3.18 -5.75 0.34
CA HIS A 67 3.09 -7.11 -0.19
C HIS A 67 1.66 -7.53 -0.48
N SER A 68 0.70 -7.00 0.28
CA SER A 68 -0.74 -7.20 0.04
C SER A 68 -1.26 -6.42 -1.16
N GLY A 69 -0.45 -5.52 -1.72
CA GLY A 69 -0.82 -4.61 -2.80
C GLY A 69 -1.30 -3.24 -2.29
N ILE A 70 -0.80 -2.17 -2.92
CA ILE A 70 -1.13 -0.81 -2.49
C ILE A 70 -2.59 -0.45 -2.76
N CYS A 71 -3.20 -1.00 -3.82
CA CYS A 71 -4.62 -0.79 -4.11
C CYS A 71 -5.50 -1.48 -3.06
N ASN A 72 -5.14 -2.72 -2.67
CA ASN A 72 -5.81 -3.46 -1.60
C ASN A 72 -5.72 -2.73 -0.26
N ILE A 73 -4.52 -2.24 0.10
CA ILE A 73 -4.27 -1.47 1.31
C ILE A 73 -5.13 -0.20 1.32
N THR A 74 -5.15 0.53 0.21
CA THR A 74 -5.87 1.80 0.10
C THR A 74 -7.37 1.61 0.18
N GLU A 75 -7.95 0.63 -0.52
CA GLU A 75 -9.39 0.33 -0.42
C GLU A 75 -9.79 -0.07 0.99
N TYR A 76 -8.98 -0.90 1.63
CA TYR A 76 -9.28 -1.31 3.00
C TYR A 76 -9.17 -0.14 3.99
N ALA A 77 -8.20 0.76 3.81
CA ALA A 77 -8.09 1.96 4.62
C ALA A 77 -9.32 2.87 4.48
N ARG A 78 -9.84 3.04 3.25
CA ARG A 78 -11.06 3.81 2.98
C ARG A 78 -12.28 3.23 3.70
N GLU A 79 -12.43 1.90 3.68
CA GLU A 79 -13.49 1.19 4.42
C GLU A 79 -13.36 1.38 5.92
N VAL A 80 -12.20 1.06 6.49
CA VAL A 80 -11.96 1.11 7.94
C VAL A 80 -12.15 2.53 8.48
N CYS A 81 -11.71 3.52 7.72
CA CYS A 81 -11.81 4.91 8.11
C CYS A 81 -13.16 5.55 7.76
N GLY A 82 -13.98 4.97 6.88
CA GLY A 82 -15.20 5.59 6.37
C GLY A 82 -14.93 6.91 5.62
N GLU A 83 -13.74 7.04 5.00
CA GLU A 83 -13.32 8.23 4.27
C GLU A 83 -12.91 7.84 2.85
N PRO A 84 -13.65 8.27 1.81
CA PRO A 84 -13.37 7.92 0.44
C PRO A 84 -12.19 8.67 -0.18
N ARG A 85 -11.83 9.84 0.34
CA ARG A 85 -10.73 10.64 -0.20
C ARG A 85 -9.39 10.13 0.30
N VAL A 86 -8.43 10.01 -0.59
CA VAL A 86 -7.04 9.71 -0.26
C VAL A 86 -6.17 10.81 -0.83
N THR A 87 -5.43 11.50 0.03
CA THR A 87 -4.60 12.63 -0.40
C THR A 87 -3.19 12.20 -0.74
N ASP A 88 -2.60 11.38 0.11
CA ASP A 88 -1.19 11.01 -0.02
C ASP A 88 -0.97 9.53 0.28
N ILE A 89 0.02 8.97 -0.41
CA ILE A 89 0.53 7.63 -0.14
C ILE A 89 2.04 7.73 0.01
N ILE A 90 2.58 7.16 1.09
CA ILE A 90 4.02 7.12 1.34
C ILE A 90 4.48 5.70 1.71
N GLY A 91 5.54 5.23 1.07
CA GLY A 91 6.17 3.94 1.36
C GLY A 91 6.56 3.13 0.14
N GLY A 92 6.82 1.86 0.35
CA GLY A 92 7.14 0.90 -0.70
C GLY A 92 5.89 0.32 -1.35
N LEU A 93 5.91 0.16 -2.67
CA LEU A 93 4.75 -0.35 -3.44
C LEU A 93 4.97 -1.76 -3.97
N HIS A 94 6.07 -2.41 -3.58
CA HIS A 94 6.48 -3.73 -4.08
C HIS A 94 6.53 -3.83 -5.61
N LEU A 95 7.02 -2.76 -6.27
CA LEU A 95 7.11 -2.60 -7.73
C LEU A 95 8.58 -2.48 -8.17
N LEU A 96 9.44 -3.44 -7.78
CA LEU A 96 10.83 -3.51 -8.27
C LEU A 96 10.87 -3.96 -9.73
N ASN A 97 10.20 -5.08 -10.05
CA ASN A 97 10.07 -5.66 -11.38
C ASN A 97 8.62 -6.16 -11.56
N PRO A 98 7.63 -5.25 -11.61
CA PRO A 98 6.24 -5.65 -11.74
C PRO A 98 5.93 -6.20 -13.14
N SER A 99 4.92 -7.07 -13.24
CA SER A 99 4.33 -7.37 -14.54
C SER A 99 3.69 -6.12 -15.15
N PRO A 100 3.57 -6.03 -16.48
CA PRO A 100 2.87 -4.90 -17.12
C PRO A 100 1.46 -4.71 -16.58
N SER A 101 0.69 -5.79 -16.40
CA SER A 101 -0.68 -5.73 -15.85
C SER A 101 -0.73 -5.17 -14.44
N ARG A 102 0.22 -5.54 -13.58
CA ARG A 102 0.31 -5.00 -12.22
C ARG A 102 0.64 -3.51 -12.24
N LEU A 103 1.64 -3.11 -13.02
CA LEU A 103 2.05 -1.70 -13.10
C LEU A 103 0.94 -0.80 -13.64
N THR A 104 0.30 -1.21 -14.76
CA THR A 104 -0.79 -0.46 -15.38
C THR A 104 -2.01 -0.43 -14.44
N GLY A 105 -2.45 -1.57 -13.91
CA GLY A 105 -3.60 -1.63 -12.99
C GLY A 105 -3.39 -0.78 -11.73
N THR A 106 -2.17 -0.78 -11.17
CA THR A 106 -1.83 0.10 -10.04
C THR A 106 -1.89 1.57 -10.47
N GLY A 107 -1.34 1.94 -11.62
CA GLY A 107 -1.38 3.30 -12.13
C GLY A 107 -2.80 3.82 -12.34
N GLU A 108 -3.64 3.06 -13.03
CA GLU A 108 -5.05 3.39 -13.28
C GLU A 108 -5.84 3.55 -11.97
N TYR A 109 -5.61 2.67 -11.00
CA TYR A 109 -6.22 2.79 -9.69
C TYR A 109 -5.78 4.08 -8.98
N LEU A 110 -4.48 4.37 -8.92
CA LEU A 110 -3.95 5.59 -8.29
C LEU A 110 -4.46 6.87 -8.98
N GLN A 111 -4.61 6.85 -10.31
CA GLN A 111 -5.21 7.94 -11.07
C GLN A 111 -6.64 8.24 -10.62
N SER A 112 -7.43 7.19 -10.35
CA SER A 112 -8.82 7.34 -9.91
C SER A 112 -8.98 8.01 -8.55
N LEU A 113 -7.94 7.98 -7.71
CA LEU A 113 -7.94 8.57 -6.36
C LEU A 113 -7.74 10.09 -6.37
N SER A 114 -7.20 10.67 -7.45
CA SER A 114 -6.83 12.09 -7.53
C SER A 114 -5.87 12.53 -6.40
N LEU A 115 -4.82 11.74 -6.18
CA LEU A 115 -3.83 11.99 -5.13
C LEU A 115 -3.19 13.39 -5.26
N GLN A 116 -2.85 14.00 -4.13
CA GLN A 116 -1.99 15.20 -4.09
C GLN A 116 -0.52 14.82 -4.25
N ALA A 117 -0.11 13.69 -3.64
CA ALA A 117 1.25 13.17 -3.82
C ALA A 117 1.36 11.66 -3.57
N LEU A 118 2.26 11.05 -4.35
CA LEU A 118 2.75 9.68 -4.14
C LEU A 118 4.24 9.75 -3.80
N TYR A 119 4.60 9.40 -2.58
CA TYR A 119 5.98 9.32 -2.09
C TYR A 119 6.48 7.88 -2.14
N ALA A 120 6.62 7.32 -3.34
CA ALA A 120 7.06 5.94 -3.54
C ALA A 120 8.55 5.76 -3.26
N CYS A 121 8.90 4.79 -2.40
CA CYS A 121 10.28 4.52 -1.99
C CYS A 121 10.57 3.02 -1.83
N HIS A 122 11.69 2.71 -1.19
CA HIS A 122 12.10 1.37 -0.77
C HIS A 122 12.06 0.34 -1.90
N CYS A 123 11.03 -0.50 -1.94
CA CYS A 123 10.85 -1.58 -2.92
C CYS A 123 10.11 -1.14 -4.20
N THR A 124 10.27 0.10 -4.63
CA THR A 124 9.71 0.65 -5.88
C THR A 124 10.86 1.14 -6.76
N SER A 125 11.04 0.54 -7.94
CA SER A 125 12.12 0.90 -8.85
C SER A 125 11.94 2.28 -9.46
N LEU A 126 13.03 2.89 -9.92
CA LEU A 126 12.97 4.18 -10.63
C LEU A 126 12.08 4.06 -11.90
N ALA A 127 12.21 2.97 -12.64
CA ALA A 127 11.38 2.73 -13.82
C ALA A 127 9.88 2.71 -13.48
N SER A 128 9.50 2.04 -12.38
CA SER A 128 8.12 2.03 -11.90
C SER A 128 7.64 3.42 -11.46
N LYS A 129 8.49 4.21 -10.79
CA LYS A 129 8.15 5.59 -10.43
C LYS A 129 7.93 6.48 -11.65
N ILE A 130 8.77 6.34 -12.68
CA ILE A 130 8.61 7.09 -13.94
C ILE A 130 7.28 6.72 -14.62
N ALA A 131 6.95 5.42 -14.71
CA ALA A 131 5.69 4.98 -15.28
C ALA A 131 4.48 5.46 -14.47
N LEU A 132 4.54 5.41 -13.13
CA LEU A 132 3.45 5.90 -12.27
C LEU A 132 3.26 7.41 -12.33
N ALA A 133 4.30 8.18 -12.67
CA ALA A 133 4.22 9.63 -12.83
C ALA A 133 3.30 10.07 -13.99
N GLU A 134 2.97 9.17 -14.91
CA GLU A 134 1.97 9.41 -15.96
C GLU A 134 0.52 9.35 -15.42
N PHE A 135 0.32 8.72 -14.26
CA PHE A 135 -1.00 8.50 -13.66
C PHE A 135 -1.29 9.40 -12.44
N CYS A 136 -0.26 9.74 -11.67
CA CYS A 136 -0.42 10.51 -10.44
C CYS A 136 0.83 11.34 -10.10
N PRO A 137 0.72 12.35 -9.21
CA PRO A 137 1.85 13.20 -8.83
C PRO A 137 2.89 12.46 -7.98
N VAL A 138 3.88 11.83 -8.61
CA VAL A 138 5.02 11.21 -7.91
C VAL A 138 5.96 12.30 -7.41
N LYS A 139 6.31 12.23 -6.13
CA LYS A 139 7.20 13.19 -5.46
C LYS A 139 8.49 12.50 -5.00
N GLU A 140 9.53 13.30 -4.90
CA GLU A 140 10.80 12.85 -4.33
C GLU A 140 10.65 12.53 -2.84
N VAL A 141 11.31 11.47 -2.39
CA VAL A 141 11.31 11.01 -1.01
C VAL A 141 12.70 10.52 -0.62
N GLY A 142 13.16 10.93 0.55
CA GLY A 142 14.46 10.55 1.06
C GLY A 142 14.60 10.81 2.56
N VAL A 143 15.76 10.46 3.08
CA VAL A 143 16.07 10.66 4.51
C VAL A 143 16.01 12.15 4.84
N GLY A 144 15.31 12.48 5.92
CA GLY A 144 15.14 13.85 6.39
C GLY A 144 13.91 14.57 5.80
N LEU A 145 13.14 13.94 4.89
CA LEU A 145 11.86 14.48 4.45
C LEU A 145 10.92 14.67 5.64
N LYS A 146 10.34 15.86 5.74
CA LYS A 146 9.31 16.19 6.73
C LYS A 146 8.03 16.54 5.99
N LEU A 147 6.96 15.86 6.34
CA LEU A 147 5.62 16.09 5.82
C LEU A 147 4.70 16.44 6.99
N SER A 148 3.70 17.28 6.75
CA SER A 148 2.72 17.68 7.75
C SER A 148 1.32 17.68 7.13
N TRP A 149 0.39 17.09 7.83
CA TRP A 149 -1.02 17.04 7.43
C TRP A 149 -1.87 17.62 8.56
N PRO A 150 -2.72 18.61 8.28
CA PRO A 150 -3.62 19.21 9.27
C PRO A 150 -4.75 18.26 9.71
#